data_46f71ec7b0a50f2c57db3dc654ee0dcb
#
_entry.id   46f71ec7b0a50f2c57db3dc654ee0dcb
#
_cell.length_a   1.000
_cell.length_b   1.000
_cell.length_c   1.000
_cell.angle_alpha   90.00
_cell.angle_beta   90.00
_cell.angle_gamma   90.00
#
_symmetry.space_group_name_H-M   'P 1'
#
loop_
_entity.id
_entity.type
_entity.pdbx_description
1 polymer ?
#
loop_
_entity_poly.entity_id
_entity_poly.type
_entity_poly.pdbx_seq_one_letter_code
_entity_poly.pdbx_strand_id
1 'polypeptide(L)'
;MNEIKIPGLDIDWAKLFGELQTTGLDLGLNLLAAIVIFYVGRTIARILTKGVRKVMESQSVDPILVSFVGSLVQWGLMAFVIIAAITKLGVQTASLVALIGAAGLAVGLALQGSLANFAAGVLIVLFRPYR
;
A
#
# COMPACT_ATOMS: atom_id res chain seq x y z
N MET A 1 7.47 -39.37 35.03
CA MET A 1 7.69 -38.03 35.58
C MET A 1 6.37 -37.28 35.50
N ASN A 2 5.87 -37.00 36.65
CA ASN A 2 4.61 -36.44 37.15
C ASN A 2 3.63 -35.86 36.11
N GLU A 3 2.68 -36.73 35.69
CA GLU A 3 1.38 -36.30 35.20
C GLU A 3 0.59 -35.69 36.36
N ILE A 4 0.46 -34.38 36.40
CA ILE A 4 -0.49 -33.72 37.28
C ILE A 4 -1.85 -33.88 36.64
N LYS A 5 -2.54 -35.03 36.95
CA LYS A 5 -3.94 -35.26 36.62
C LYS A 5 -4.82 -34.41 37.50
N ILE A 6 -5.25 -33.25 37.02
CA ILE A 6 -6.36 -32.53 37.60
C ILE A 6 -7.62 -33.08 36.93
N PRO A 7 -8.62 -33.61 37.72
CA PRO A 7 -9.83 -34.19 37.17
C PRO A 7 -10.61 -33.09 36.38
N GLY A 8 -10.69 -33.27 35.06
CA GLY A 8 -11.40 -32.35 34.15
C GLY A 8 -10.56 -31.48 33.26
N LEU A 9 -9.23 -31.53 33.30
CA LEU A 9 -8.34 -30.78 32.44
C LEU A 9 -7.25 -31.68 31.88
N ASP A 10 -7.56 -32.41 30.82
CA ASP A 10 -6.54 -33.14 30.04
C ASP A 10 -5.72 -32.12 29.20
N ILE A 11 -4.75 -31.48 29.86
CA ILE A 11 -3.81 -30.59 29.17
C ILE A 11 -2.73 -31.45 28.52
N ASP A 12 -2.86 -31.65 27.24
CA ASP A 12 -1.82 -32.31 26.43
C ASP A 12 -0.67 -31.33 26.18
N TRP A 13 0.28 -31.32 27.09
CA TRP A 13 1.46 -30.44 27.03
C TRP A 13 2.25 -30.60 25.73
N ALA A 14 2.28 -31.80 25.16
CA ALA A 14 2.95 -32.04 23.89
C ALA A 14 2.26 -31.33 22.73
N LYS A 15 0.94 -31.29 22.70
CA LYS A 15 0.17 -30.52 21.71
C LYS A 15 0.35 -29.02 21.92
N LEU A 16 0.25 -28.53 23.15
CA LEU A 16 0.46 -27.11 23.44
C LEU A 16 1.87 -26.65 23.05
N PHE A 17 2.89 -27.41 23.35
CA PHE A 17 4.25 -27.09 22.91
C PHE A 17 4.41 -27.15 21.38
N GLY A 18 3.79 -28.10 20.70
CA GLY A 18 3.75 -28.20 19.25
C GLY A 18 3.03 -26.99 18.60
N GLU A 19 1.86 -26.63 19.12
CA GLU A 19 1.11 -25.47 18.65
C GLU A 19 1.82 -24.14 18.91
N LEU A 20 2.46 -23.99 20.06
CA LEU A 20 3.28 -22.81 20.38
C LEU A 20 4.49 -22.70 19.45
N GLN A 21 5.14 -23.80 19.12
CA GLN A 21 6.30 -23.82 18.25
C GLN A 21 5.91 -23.50 16.79
N THR A 22 4.84 -24.10 16.26
CA THR A 22 4.35 -23.82 14.90
C THR A 22 3.81 -22.40 14.78
N THR A 23 2.99 -21.94 15.74
CA THR A 23 2.46 -20.58 15.74
C THR A 23 3.58 -19.53 15.90
N GLY A 24 4.58 -19.80 16.73
CA GLY A 24 5.73 -18.93 16.91
C GLY A 24 6.59 -18.81 15.65
N LEU A 25 6.83 -19.93 14.95
CA LEU A 25 7.52 -19.93 13.67
C LEU A 25 6.73 -19.20 12.58
N ASP A 26 5.42 -19.42 12.48
CA ASP A 26 4.56 -18.75 11.52
C ASP A 26 4.50 -17.23 11.76
N LEU A 27 4.40 -16.80 13.00
CA LEU A 27 4.47 -15.39 13.37
C LEU A 27 5.83 -14.79 13.00
N GLY A 28 6.93 -15.50 13.27
CA GLY A 28 8.27 -15.07 12.91
C GLY A 28 8.45 -14.92 11.40
N LEU A 29 8.00 -15.90 10.63
CA LEU A 29 8.04 -15.86 9.17
C LEU A 29 7.17 -14.76 8.58
N ASN A 30 5.96 -14.54 9.11
CA ASN A 30 5.09 -13.48 8.68
C ASN A 30 5.66 -12.10 8.99
N LEU A 31 6.31 -11.93 10.14
CA LEU A 31 7.00 -10.70 10.51
C LEU A 31 8.18 -10.42 9.56
N LEU A 32 9.01 -11.41 9.28
CA LEU A 32 10.09 -11.28 8.31
C LEU A 32 9.55 -10.93 6.92
N ALA A 33 8.49 -11.60 6.47
CA ALA A 33 7.85 -11.32 5.19
C ALA A 33 7.29 -9.89 5.14
N ALA A 34 6.65 -9.41 6.20
CA ALA A 34 6.15 -8.04 6.30
C ALA A 34 7.29 -7.01 6.22
N ILE A 35 8.41 -7.25 6.89
CA ILE A 35 9.59 -6.40 6.83
C ILE A 35 10.15 -6.37 5.40
N VAL A 36 10.30 -7.52 4.75
CA VAL A 36 10.78 -7.62 3.37
C VAL A 36 9.85 -6.86 2.41
N ILE A 37 8.53 -7.07 2.52
CA ILE A 37 7.52 -6.36 1.71
C ILE A 37 7.65 -4.86 1.91
N PHE A 38 7.83 -4.40 3.15
CA PHE A 38 7.95 -2.98 3.44
C PHE A 38 9.23 -2.37 2.82
N TYR A 39 10.39 -2.99 2.98
CA TYR A 39 11.64 -2.48 2.43
C TYR A 39 11.67 -2.52 0.91
N VAL A 40 11.25 -3.63 0.31
CA VAL A 40 11.15 -3.78 -1.15
C VAL A 40 10.12 -2.81 -1.71
N GLY A 41 8.92 -2.74 -1.15
CA GLY A 41 7.86 -1.83 -1.56
C GLY A 41 8.28 -0.36 -1.45
N ARG A 42 8.92 0.04 -0.34
CA ARG A 42 9.46 1.38 -0.18
C ARG A 42 10.51 1.72 -1.24
N THR A 43 11.35 0.77 -1.60
CA THR A 43 12.38 0.97 -2.64
C THR A 43 11.73 1.17 -4.00
N ILE A 44 10.76 0.32 -4.35
CA ILE A 44 9.98 0.45 -5.59
C ILE A 44 9.23 1.78 -5.62
N ALA A 45 8.54 2.15 -4.54
CA ALA A 45 7.84 3.43 -4.44
C ALA A 45 8.77 4.63 -4.68
N ARG A 46 9.98 4.60 -4.13
CA ARG A 46 10.99 5.64 -4.36
C ARG A 46 11.45 5.70 -5.80
N ILE A 47 11.70 4.56 -6.44
CA ILE A 47 12.15 4.48 -7.83
C ILE A 47 11.06 5.06 -8.74
N LEU A 48 9.81 4.65 -8.56
CA LEU A 48 8.68 5.15 -9.33
C LEU A 48 8.48 6.66 -9.15
N THR A 49 8.52 7.14 -7.90
CA THR A 49 8.39 8.58 -7.61
C THR A 49 9.53 9.39 -8.24
N LYS A 50 10.76 8.90 -8.18
CA LYS A 50 11.90 9.54 -8.86
C LYS A 50 11.72 9.57 -10.37
N GLY A 51 11.21 8.48 -10.96
CA GLY A 51 10.88 8.41 -12.37
C GLY A 51 9.85 9.47 -12.78
N VAL A 52 8.75 9.58 -12.03
CA VAL A 52 7.72 10.60 -12.27
C VAL A 52 8.30 12.01 -12.18
N ARG A 53 9.04 12.32 -11.11
CA ARG A 53 9.69 13.64 -10.96
C ARG A 53 10.62 13.95 -12.13
N LYS A 54 11.47 13.01 -12.51
CA LYS A 54 12.42 13.18 -13.62
C LYS A 54 11.72 13.46 -14.95
N VAL A 55 10.62 12.75 -15.25
CA VAL A 55 9.83 13.00 -16.46
C VAL A 55 9.22 14.39 -16.43
N MET A 56 8.65 14.82 -15.29
CA MET A 56 8.06 16.16 -15.15
C MET A 56 9.11 17.25 -15.29
N GLU A 57 10.29 17.10 -14.68
CA GLU A 57 11.41 18.02 -14.79
C GLU A 57 11.90 18.15 -16.22
N SER A 58 11.95 17.04 -16.96
CA SER A 58 12.37 17.05 -18.39
C SER A 58 11.39 17.79 -19.30
N GLN A 59 10.14 17.91 -18.89
CA GLN A 59 9.10 18.67 -19.60
C GLN A 59 8.99 20.14 -19.14
N SER A 60 9.98 20.62 -18.38
CA SER A 60 10.01 21.99 -17.85
C SER A 60 8.77 22.36 -17.01
N VAL A 61 8.21 21.38 -16.31
CA VAL A 61 7.09 21.59 -15.39
C VAL A 61 7.56 22.40 -14.18
N ASP A 62 6.71 23.27 -13.66
CA ASP A 62 7.00 24.09 -12.48
C ASP A 62 7.48 23.23 -11.29
N PRO A 63 8.58 23.60 -10.62
CA PRO A 63 9.13 22.85 -9.49
C PRO A 63 8.13 22.62 -8.35
N ILE A 64 7.18 23.50 -8.13
CA ILE A 64 6.14 23.35 -7.13
C ILE A 64 5.21 22.19 -7.50
N LEU A 65 4.82 22.08 -8.78
CA LEU A 65 4.00 20.99 -9.28
C LEU A 65 4.76 19.65 -9.23
N VAL A 66 6.05 19.64 -9.61
CA VAL A 66 6.91 18.43 -9.51
C VAL A 66 6.97 17.94 -8.07
N SER A 67 7.17 18.84 -7.12
CA SER A 67 7.22 18.51 -5.69
C SER A 67 5.88 17.99 -5.18
N PHE A 68 4.78 18.65 -5.53
CA PHE A 68 3.43 18.27 -5.11
C PHE A 68 3.04 16.90 -5.65
N VAL A 69 3.12 16.69 -6.98
CA VAL A 69 2.79 15.41 -7.62
C VAL A 69 3.70 14.30 -7.13
N GLY A 70 5.01 14.56 -7.03
CA GLY A 70 5.95 13.60 -6.50
C GLY A 70 5.63 13.17 -5.07
N SER A 71 5.19 14.10 -4.22
CA SER A 71 4.78 13.79 -2.85
C SER A 71 3.48 13.00 -2.82
N LEU A 72 2.49 13.37 -3.65
CA LEU A 72 1.22 12.66 -3.75
C LEU A 72 1.42 11.20 -4.18
N VAL A 73 2.23 10.97 -5.23
CA VAL A 73 2.60 9.63 -5.71
C VAL A 73 3.33 8.84 -4.63
N GLN A 74 4.31 9.47 -3.95
CA GLN A 74 5.08 8.82 -2.89
C GLN A 74 4.17 8.36 -1.73
N TRP A 75 3.28 9.23 -1.23
CA TRP A 75 2.37 8.90 -0.14
C TRP A 75 1.33 7.87 -0.57
N GLY A 76 0.80 7.97 -1.79
CA GLY A 76 -0.14 6.99 -2.34
C GLY A 76 0.49 5.59 -2.42
N LEU A 77 1.68 5.46 -3.01
CA LEU A 77 2.40 4.20 -3.11
C LEU A 77 2.77 3.64 -1.73
N MET A 78 3.20 4.50 -0.79
CA MET A 78 3.51 4.08 0.58
C MET A 78 2.30 3.55 1.32
N ALA A 79 1.11 4.10 1.11
CA ALA A 79 -0.12 3.58 1.70
C ALA A 79 -0.37 2.12 1.27
N PHE A 80 -0.21 1.79 -0.02
CA PHE A 80 -0.32 0.41 -0.50
C PHE A 80 0.74 -0.51 0.08
N VAL A 81 1.99 -0.06 0.19
CA VAL A 81 3.08 -0.83 0.80
C VAL A 81 2.79 -1.15 2.27
N ILE A 82 2.31 -0.17 3.02
CA ILE A 82 1.95 -0.34 4.44
C ILE A 82 0.81 -1.35 4.58
N ILE A 83 -0.25 -1.22 3.77
CA ILE A 83 -1.37 -2.17 3.79
C ILE A 83 -0.88 -3.58 3.48
N ALA A 84 -0.06 -3.76 2.44
CA ALA A 84 0.49 -5.06 2.08
C ALA A 84 1.34 -5.69 3.21
N ALA A 85 2.14 -4.88 3.90
CA ALA A 85 2.94 -5.33 5.04
C ALA A 85 2.05 -5.73 6.23
N ILE A 86 1.03 -4.92 6.56
CA ILE A 86 0.09 -5.20 7.66
C ILE A 86 -0.76 -6.45 7.37
N THR A 87 -1.18 -6.66 6.11
CA THR A 87 -1.91 -7.86 5.69
C THR A 87 -1.11 -9.13 5.98
N LYS A 88 0.21 -9.09 5.79
CA LYS A 88 1.10 -10.23 6.10
C LYS A 88 1.19 -10.54 7.59
N LEU A 89 0.92 -9.58 8.46
CA LEU A 89 0.84 -9.78 9.91
C LEU A 89 -0.50 -10.40 10.36
N GLY A 90 -1.40 -10.72 9.41
CA GLY A 90 -2.71 -11.32 9.70
C GLY A 90 -3.81 -10.31 10.05
N VAL A 91 -3.55 -9.01 9.90
CA VAL A 91 -4.57 -7.98 10.14
C VAL A 91 -5.52 -7.90 8.95
N GLN A 92 -6.82 -7.88 9.23
CA GLN A 92 -7.84 -7.70 8.20
C GLN A 92 -7.83 -6.26 7.68
N THR A 93 -7.28 -6.06 6.47
CA THR A 93 -7.09 -4.74 5.88
C THR A 93 -8.21 -4.29 4.93
N ALA A 94 -9.27 -5.09 4.79
CA ALA A 94 -10.40 -4.79 3.89
C ALA A 94 -11.03 -3.41 4.17
N SER A 95 -11.21 -3.05 5.43
CA SER A 95 -11.75 -1.74 5.84
C SER A 95 -10.80 -0.59 5.49
N LEU A 96 -9.49 -0.78 5.62
CA LEU A 96 -8.49 0.23 5.26
C LEU A 96 -8.47 0.45 3.73
N VAL A 97 -8.56 -0.63 2.95
CA VAL A 97 -8.65 -0.54 1.48
C VAL A 97 -9.92 0.17 1.06
N ALA A 98 -11.06 -0.16 1.69
CA ALA A 98 -12.33 0.51 1.43
C ALA A 98 -12.28 2.01 1.75
N LEU A 99 -11.66 2.39 2.87
CA LEU A 99 -11.49 3.80 3.27
C LEU A 99 -10.63 4.57 2.26
N ILE A 100 -9.50 3.99 1.83
CA ILE A 100 -8.62 4.61 0.83
C ILE A 100 -9.35 4.71 -0.52
N GLY A 101 -10.12 3.69 -0.89
CA GLY A 101 -10.95 3.71 -2.10
C GLY A 101 -12.00 4.83 -2.08
N ALA A 102 -12.70 4.98 -0.96
CA ALA A 102 -13.67 6.05 -0.76
C ALA A 102 -13.02 7.45 -0.81
N ALA A 103 -11.86 7.62 -0.17
CA ALA A 103 -11.09 8.86 -0.24
C ALA A 103 -10.63 9.16 -1.68
N GLY A 104 -10.14 8.15 -2.40
CA GLY A 104 -9.76 8.27 -3.82
C GLY A 104 -10.94 8.67 -4.72
N LEU A 105 -12.12 8.08 -4.48
CA LEU A 105 -13.33 8.45 -5.20
C LEU A 105 -13.74 9.90 -4.92
N ALA A 106 -13.69 10.33 -3.66
CA ALA A 106 -14.00 11.71 -3.27
C ALA A 106 -13.07 12.71 -3.97
N VAL A 107 -11.76 12.43 -3.99
CA VAL A 107 -10.77 13.25 -4.73
C VAL A 107 -11.05 13.23 -6.23
N GLY A 108 -11.36 12.05 -6.80
CA GLY A 108 -11.70 11.92 -8.23
C GLY A 108 -12.92 12.75 -8.61
N LEU A 109 -13.97 12.73 -7.80
CA LEU A 109 -15.18 13.55 -8.02
C LEU A 109 -14.88 15.05 -7.88
N ALA A 110 -14.06 15.43 -6.91
CA ALA A 110 -13.65 16.83 -6.73
C ALA A 110 -12.86 17.36 -7.94
N LEU A 111 -12.06 16.52 -8.59
CA LEU A 111 -11.25 16.86 -9.75
C LEU A 111 -11.96 16.64 -11.09
N GLN A 112 -13.16 16.08 -11.11
CA GLN A 112 -13.88 15.67 -12.33
C GLN A 112 -14.00 16.80 -13.37
N GLY A 113 -14.36 18.01 -12.94
CA GLY A 113 -14.49 19.17 -13.85
C GLY A 113 -13.16 19.58 -14.47
N SER A 114 -12.10 19.63 -13.66
CA SER A 114 -10.75 19.96 -14.14
C SER A 114 -10.23 18.92 -15.13
N LEU A 115 -10.48 17.64 -14.86
CA LEU A 115 -10.07 16.53 -15.73
C LEU A 115 -10.85 16.56 -17.06
N ALA A 116 -12.15 16.86 -17.04
CA ALA A 116 -12.95 16.99 -18.23
C ALA A 116 -12.45 18.16 -19.11
N ASN A 117 -12.17 19.32 -18.52
CA ASN A 117 -11.61 20.46 -19.24
C ASN A 117 -10.22 20.16 -19.82
N PHE A 118 -9.38 19.47 -19.07
CA PHE A 118 -8.08 19.01 -19.56
C PHE A 118 -8.21 18.08 -20.76
N ALA A 119 -9.07 17.06 -20.66
CA ALA A 119 -9.33 16.13 -21.75
C ALA A 119 -9.86 16.85 -23.01
N ALA A 120 -10.78 17.80 -22.86
CA ALA A 120 -11.28 18.62 -23.96
C ALA A 120 -10.14 19.43 -24.60
N GLY A 121 -9.26 20.04 -23.82
CA GLY A 121 -8.08 20.75 -24.31
C GLY A 121 -7.13 19.86 -25.10
N VAL A 122 -6.86 18.65 -24.60
CA VAL A 122 -6.02 17.66 -25.32
C VAL A 122 -6.65 17.25 -26.65
N LEU A 123 -7.98 17.02 -26.68
CA LEU A 123 -8.69 16.68 -27.91
C LEU A 123 -8.62 17.79 -28.94
N ILE A 124 -8.74 19.07 -28.53
CA ILE A 124 -8.62 20.23 -29.42
C ILE A 124 -7.22 20.29 -30.04
N VAL A 125 -6.18 20.07 -29.23
CA VAL A 125 -4.78 20.09 -29.73
C VAL A 125 -4.50 18.90 -30.65
N LEU A 126 -5.06 17.72 -30.34
CA LEU A 126 -4.83 16.49 -31.13
C LEU A 126 -5.55 16.55 -32.48
N PHE A 127 -6.85 16.91 -32.48
CA PHE A 127 -7.65 16.90 -33.70
C PHE A 127 -7.59 18.20 -34.50
N ARG A 128 -7.11 19.30 -33.89
CA ARG A 128 -6.96 20.63 -34.54
C ARG A 128 -8.18 21.01 -35.41
N PRO A 129 -9.40 21.05 -34.86
CA PRO A 129 -10.61 21.27 -35.64
C PRO A 129 -10.66 22.68 -36.30
N TYR A 130 -9.82 23.60 -35.86
CA TYR A 130 -9.66 24.94 -36.40
C TYR A 130 -8.21 25.13 -36.89
N ARG A 131 -8.05 25.50 -38.15
CA ARG A 131 -6.81 26.02 -38.75
C ARG A 131 -6.89 27.53 -38.89
#